data_ea0c95fbba4898274ca1a9281aa6e3ef
#
_entry.id   ea0c95fbba4898274ca1a9281aa6e3ef
#
_cell.length_a   1.000
_cell.length_b   1.000
_cell.length_c   1.000
_cell.angle_alpha   90.00
_cell.angle_beta   90.00
_cell.angle_gamma   90.00
#
_symmetry.space_group_name_H-M   'P 1'
#
loop_
_entity.id
_entity.type
_entity.pdbx_description
1 polymer ?
#
loop_
_entity_poly.entity_id
_entity_poly.type
_entity_poly.pdbx_seq_one_letter_code
_entity_poly.pdbx_strand_id
1 'polypeptide(L)'
;EMCIRDRVRPELDNEFRTSFGRKIYGVKYQDEIHAVMCFAFTNSIPKTVEELDMMSKDAYLQSINRDFKVGQIAIAYTFWSKKKGGGRLIVKEVFKKIKKTNHLNRLVTLSPLTDMARKFHLSNGAIEIGVNETTQNFEYKM
;
A
#
# COMPACT_ATOMS: atom_id res chain seq x y z
N GLU A 1 6.82 16.56 11.50
CA GLU A 1 5.58 15.82 11.60
C GLU A 1 4.98 15.54 10.24
N MET A 2 4.76 14.32 9.97
CA MET A 2 4.16 13.88 8.72
C MET A 2 2.65 14.08 8.72
N CYS A 3 1.96 13.43 7.84
CA CYS A 3 0.51 13.50 7.76
C CYS A 3 -0.13 13.04 9.06
N ILE A 4 -1.21 13.69 9.44
CA ILE A 4 -2.06 13.21 10.50
C ILE A 4 -2.87 12.04 9.94
N ARG A 5 -2.99 10.97 10.70
CA ARG A 5 -3.61 9.72 10.27
C ARG A 5 -4.99 9.89 9.64
N ASP A 6 -5.84 10.71 10.25
CA ASP A 6 -7.20 10.93 9.78
C ASP A 6 -7.28 11.76 8.50
N ARG A 7 -6.14 12.34 8.07
CA ARG A 7 -6.06 13.08 6.81
C ARG A 7 -5.54 12.25 5.66
N VAL A 8 -5.04 11.04 5.95
CA VAL A 8 -4.50 10.16 4.92
C VAL A 8 -5.61 9.25 4.43
N ARG A 9 -6.21 9.60 3.31
CA ARG A 9 -7.36 8.92 2.73
C ARG A 9 -8.51 8.77 3.72
N PRO A 10 -9.08 9.87 4.20
CA PRO A 10 -10.16 9.81 5.19
C PRO A 10 -11.43 9.12 4.66
N GLU A 11 -11.59 9.03 3.34
CA GLU A 11 -12.69 8.33 2.71
C GLU A 11 -12.62 6.81 2.89
N LEU A 12 -11.48 6.28 3.34
CA LEU A 12 -11.28 4.84 3.55
C LEU A 12 -11.29 4.54 5.03
N ASP A 13 -12.29 3.81 5.49
CA ASP A 13 -12.42 3.43 6.89
C ASP A 13 -11.72 2.11 7.21
N ASN A 14 -11.85 1.66 8.45
CA ASN A 14 -11.21 0.42 8.90
C ASN A 14 -11.82 -0.82 8.23
N GLU A 15 -13.09 -0.78 7.92
CA GLU A 15 -13.75 -1.88 7.23
C GLU A 15 -13.14 -2.06 5.83
N PHE A 16 -12.95 -0.97 5.09
CA PHE A 16 -12.27 -1.04 3.81
C PHE A 16 -10.87 -1.62 3.98
N ARG A 17 -10.11 -1.14 4.96
CA ARG A 17 -8.69 -1.48 5.11
C ARG A 17 -8.43 -2.91 5.56
N THR A 18 -9.42 -3.59 6.10
CA THR A 18 -9.27 -4.95 6.62
C THR A 18 -10.11 -6.00 5.91
N SER A 19 -10.92 -5.60 4.93
CA SER A 19 -11.77 -6.51 4.17
C SER A 19 -11.06 -7.05 2.93
N PHE A 20 -11.58 -8.13 2.37
CA PHE A 20 -11.11 -8.73 1.11
C PHE A 20 -9.61 -8.98 1.09
N GLY A 21 -9.06 -9.50 2.20
CA GLY A 21 -7.64 -9.84 2.29
C GLY A 21 -6.70 -8.64 2.42
N ARG A 22 -7.22 -7.42 2.47
CA ARG A 22 -6.41 -6.22 2.67
C ARG A 22 -5.77 -6.23 4.05
N LYS A 23 -4.60 -5.62 4.16
CA LYS A 23 -3.82 -5.66 5.41
C LYS A 23 -3.34 -4.29 5.82
N ILE A 24 -3.25 -4.09 7.14
CA ILE A 24 -2.67 -2.91 7.75
C ILE A 24 -1.43 -3.35 8.51
N TYR A 25 -0.31 -2.68 8.25
CA TYR A 25 0.92 -2.87 8.99
C TYR A 25 1.24 -1.60 9.77
N GLY A 26 1.73 -1.75 10.99
CA GLY A 26 2.12 -0.63 11.82
C GLY A 26 3.46 -0.85 12.50
N VAL A 27 4.17 0.25 12.74
CA VAL A 27 5.36 0.24 13.58
C VAL A 27 4.98 0.83 14.92
N LYS A 28 5.20 0.05 15.99
CA LYS A 28 4.94 0.44 17.36
C LYS A 28 6.23 0.65 18.11
N TYR A 29 6.27 1.70 18.92
CA TYR A 29 7.39 1.95 19.81
C TYR A 29 6.86 2.54 21.11
N GLN A 30 7.14 1.88 22.23
CA GLN A 30 6.65 2.28 23.57
C GLN A 30 5.13 2.48 23.59
N ASP A 31 4.39 1.48 23.05
CA ASP A 31 2.93 1.44 22.97
C ASP A 31 2.31 2.54 22.11
N GLU A 32 3.13 3.23 21.31
CA GLU A 32 2.66 4.27 20.41
C GLU A 32 2.90 3.86 18.95
N ILE A 33 1.90 4.06 18.10
CA ILE A 33 2.03 3.77 16.67
C ILE A 33 2.74 4.93 15.98
N HIS A 34 3.90 4.66 15.38
CA HIS A 34 4.73 5.67 14.74
C HIS A 34 4.57 5.72 13.23
N ALA A 35 4.12 4.66 12.62
CA ALA A 35 3.88 4.62 11.18
C ALA A 35 2.88 3.52 10.85
N VAL A 36 2.13 3.72 9.76
CA VAL A 36 1.13 2.77 9.28
C VAL A 36 1.24 2.66 7.77
N MET A 37 1.07 1.45 7.26
CA MET A 37 1.07 1.18 5.83
C MET A 37 -0.03 0.18 5.52
N CYS A 38 -0.87 0.49 4.53
CA CYS A 38 -2.00 -0.34 4.17
C CYS A 38 -1.81 -0.93 2.78
N PHE A 39 -2.19 -2.20 2.64
CA PHE A 39 -2.03 -2.94 1.38
C PHE A 39 -3.33 -3.60 0.93
N ALA A 40 -3.52 -3.58 -0.37
CA ALA A 40 -4.51 -4.41 -1.06
C ALA A 40 -3.76 -5.26 -2.08
N PHE A 41 -4.40 -6.32 -2.56
CA PHE A 41 -3.76 -7.27 -3.47
C PHE A 41 -4.62 -7.40 -4.73
N THR A 42 -4.00 -7.17 -5.88
CA THR A 42 -4.72 -7.08 -7.17
C THR A 42 -4.00 -7.87 -8.24
N ASN A 43 -4.67 -8.04 -9.38
CA ASN A 43 -4.06 -8.67 -10.56
C ASN A 43 -3.58 -7.65 -11.58
N SER A 44 -3.94 -6.38 -11.41
CA SER A 44 -3.58 -5.28 -12.28
C SER A 44 -3.27 -4.03 -11.46
N ILE A 45 -2.67 -3.03 -12.07
CA ILE A 45 -2.32 -1.79 -11.37
C ILE A 45 -3.51 -0.84 -11.38
N PRO A 46 -4.09 -0.52 -10.21
CA PRO A 46 -5.20 0.43 -10.15
C PRO A 46 -4.72 1.86 -10.35
N LYS A 47 -5.54 2.68 -10.97
CA LYS A 47 -5.25 4.10 -11.19
C LYS A 47 -6.09 5.00 -10.30
N THR A 48 -7.15 4.47 -9.72
CA THR A 48 -8.04 5.19 -8.81
C THR A 48 -8.36 4.35 -7.59
N VAL A 49 -8.93 4.99 -6.56
CA VAL A 49 -9.37 4.27 -5.36
C VAL A 49 -10.54 3.33 -5.70
N GLU A 50 -11.42 3.74 -6.60
CA GLU A 50 -12.52 2.90 -7.05
C GLU A 50 -12.02 1.64 -7.76
N GLU A 51 -11.00 1.78 -8.62
CA GLU A 51 -10.36 0.63 -9.27
C GLU A 51 -9.67 -0.26 -8.24
N LEU A 52 -8.99 0.32 -7.25
CA LEU A 52 -8.37 -0.44 -6.18
C LEU A 52 -9.39 -1.30 -5.45
N ASP A 53 -10.54 -0.73 -5.09
CA ASP A 53 -11.60 -1.44 -4.39
C ASP A 53 -12.13 -2.60 -5.24
N MET A 54 -12.51 -2.32 -6.47
CA MET A 54 -13.04 -3.34 -7.39
C MET A 54 -12.03 -4.44 -7.66
N MET A 55 -10.81 -4.08 -8.01
CA MET A 55 -9.77 -5.05 -8.36
C MET A 55 -9.35 -5.93 -7.18
N SER A 56 -9.28 -5.37 -5.98
CA SER A 56 -8.90 -6.17 -4.81
C SER A 56 -10.03 -7.10 -4.37
N LYS A 57 -11.28 -6.67 -4.49
CA LYS A 57 -12.43 -7.56 -4.26
C LYS A 57 -12.45 -8.71 -5.24
N ASP A 58 -12.29 -8.42 -6.53
CA ASP A 58 -12.29 -9.44 -7.57
C ASP A 58 -11.18 -10.46 -7.37
N ALA A 59 -9.98 -9.99 -7.07
CA ALA A 59 -8.84 -10.88 -6.82
C ALA A 59 -9.09 -11.78 -5.61
N TYR A 60 -9.63 -11.23 -4.54
CA TYR A 60 -9.94 -12.00 -3.34
C TYR A 60 -11.00 -13.06 -3.61
N LEU A 61 -12.10 -12.68 -4.27
CA LEU A 61 -13.19 -13.60 -4.59
C LEU A 61 -12.73 -14.71 -5.51
N GLN A 62 -11.85 -14.42 -6.45
CA GLN A 62 -11.26 -15.45 -7.29
C GLN A 62 -10.42 -16.42 -6.47
N SER A 63 -9.66 -15.92 -5.48
CA SER A 63 -8.76 -16.77 -4.69
C SER A 63 -9.50 -17.74 -3.79
N ILE A 64 -10.67 -17.38 -3.26
CA ILE A 64 -11.41 -18.27 -2.36
C ILE A 64 -12.10 -19.41 -3.09
N ASN A 65 -12.25 -19.31 -4.41
CA ASN A 65 -12.91 -20.35 -5.23
C ASN A 65 -11.90 -21.19 -6.02
N ARG A 66 -10.60 -21.06 -5.73
CA ARG A 66 -9.54 -21.74 -6.48
C ARG A 66 -8.44 -22.22 -5.54
N ASP A 67 -7.71 -23.26 -5.99
CA ASP A 67 -6.60 -23.82 -5.22
C ASP A 67 -5.33 -22.97 -5.29
N PHE A 68 -5.29 -21.95 -6.16
CA PHE A 68 -4.13 -21.08 -6.29
C PHE A 68 -4.48 -19.65 -5.87
N LYS A 69 -3.48 -18.93 -5.39
CA LYS A 69 -3.64 -17.54 -4.98
C LYS A 69 -3.63 -16.63 -6.20
N VAL A 70 -4.56 -15.66 -6.21
CA VAL A 70 -4.56 -14.56 -7.15
C VAL A 70 -4.31 -13.26 -6.41
N GLY A 71 -4.18 -12.14 -7.14
CA GLY A 71 -3.76 -10.88 -6.50
C GLY A 71 -2.26 -10.88 -6.28
N GLN A 72 -1.51 -11.02 -7.38
CA GLN A 72 -0.05 -11.15 -7.33
C GLN A 72 0.68 -9.83 -7.17
N ILE A 73 -0.05 -8.72 -7.20
CA ILE A 73 0.51 -7.38 -7.04
C ILE A 73 0.09 -6.85 -5.68
N ALA A 74 1.07 -6.49 -4.86
CA ALA A 74 0.80 -5.81 -3.59
C ALA A 74 0.70 -4.31 -3.86
N ILE A 75 -0.42 -3.70 -3.49
CA ILE A 75 -0.66 -2.28 -3.70
C ILE A 75 -0.63 -1.56 -2.35
N ALA A 76 0.39 -0.75 -2.14
CA ALA A 76 0.46 0.15 -0.99
C ALA A 76 -0.38 1.39 -1.31
N TYR A 77 -1.53 1.54 -0.65
CA TYR A 77 -2.46 2.63 -0.97
C TYR A 77 -2.59 3.67 0.14
N THR A 78 -2.10 3.39 1.32
CA THR A 78 -2.05 4.34 2.42
C THR A 78 -0.72 4.22 3.13
N PHE A 79 -0.08 5.36 3.35
CA PHE A 79 1.14 5.44 4.11
C PHE A 79 1.06 6.63 5.06
N TRP A 80 1.44 6.42 6.30
CA TRP A 80 1.42 7.46 7.31
C TRP A 80 2.60 7.26 8.25
N SER A 81 3.29 8.35 8.58
CA SER A 81 4.38 8.32 9.55
C SER A 81 4.27 9.52 10.48
N LYS A 82 4.34 9.27 11.77
CA LYS A 82 4.28 10.30 12.79
C LYS A 82 5.64 10.97 13.01
N LYS A 83 6.71 10.20 12.91
CA LYS A 83 8.06 10.69 13.16
C LYS A 83 8.96 10.49 11.96
N LYS A 84 9.90 11.43 11.81
CA LYS A 84 10.94 11.33 10.79
C LYS A 84 11.73 10.04 10.98
N GLY A 85 11.93 9.30 9.91
CA GLY A 85 12.58 8.00 9.96
C GLY A 85 11.65 6.82 10.17
N GLY A 86 10.47 7.02 10.79
CA GLY A 86 9.48 5.96 10.97
C GLY A 86 9.00 5.40 9.65
N GLY A 87 8.86 6.28 8.64
CA GLY A 87 8.45 5.87 7.31
C GLY A 87 9.46 4.94 6.63
N ARG A 88 10.74 5.23 6.75
CA ARG A 88 11.78 4.35 6.22
C ARG A 88 11.79 3.00 6.91
N LEU A 89 11.61 3.01 8.22
CA LEU A 89 11.61 1.77 8.98
C LEU A 89 10.45 0.87 8.56
N ILE A 90 9.22 1.44 8.45
CA ILE A 90 8.07 0.63 8.07
C ILE A 90 8.21 0.11 6.64
N VAL A 91 8.69 0.93 5.72
CA VAL A 91 8.94 0.49 4.34
C VAL A 91 9.89 -0.70 4.33
N LYS A 92 11.01 -0.58 5.04
CA LYS A 92 12.01 -1.64 5.09
C LYS A 92 11.45 -2.93 5.67
N GLU A 93 10.76 -2.86 6.81
CA GLU A 93 10.28 -4.05 7.52
C GLU A 93 9.09 -4.71 6.82
N VAL A 94 8.16 -3.91 6.31
CA VAL A 94 6.99 -4.44 5.59
C VAL A 94 7.42 -5.06 4.27
N PHE A 95 8.36 -4.45 3.56
CA PHE A 95 8.84 -5.00 2.28
C PHE A 95 9.52 -6.35 2.46
N LYS A 96 10.21 -6.56 3.59
CA LYS A 96 10.76 -7.89 3.88
C LYS A 96 9.66 -8.94 3.98
N LYS A 97 8.54 -8.61 4.60
CA LYS A 97 7.40 -9.53 4.72
C LYS A 97 6.75 -9.79 3.36
N ILE A 98 6.56 -8.74 2.57
CA ILE A 98 5.96 -8.85 1.24
C ILE A 98 6.84 -9.75 0.34
N LYS A 99 8.15 -9.54 0.36
CA LYS A 99 9.08 -10.33 -0.46
C LYS A 99 9.08 -11.82 -0.11
N LYS A 100 8.71 -12.17 1.12
CA LYS A 100 8.62 -13.56 1.55
C LYS A 100 7.31 -14.23 1.17
N THR A 101 6.36 -13.48 0.64
CA THR A 101 5.06 -14.01 0.23
C THR A 101 5.15 -14.55 -1.18
N ASN A 102 5.10 -15.88 -1.32
CA ASN A 102 5.46 -16.58 -2.55
C ASN A 102 4.64 -16.21 -3.78
N HIS A 103 3.38 -15.84 -3.61
CA HIS A 103 2.52 -15.54 -4.76
C HIS A 103 2.62 -14.08 -5.22
N LEU A 104 3.29 -13.22 -4.47
CA LEU A 104 3.44 -11.81 -4.83
C LEU A 104 4.69 -11.62 -5.68
N ASN A 105 4.55 -10.94 -6.81
CA ASN A 105 5.67 -10.70 -7.73
C ASN A 105 5.91 -9.23 -8.05
N ARG A 106 5.02 -8.33 -7.63
CA ARG A 106 5.19 -6.89 -7.81
C ARG A 106 4.74 -6.13 -6.57
N LEU A 107 5.38 -5.01 -6.32
CA LEU A 107 5.07 -4.11 -5.22
C LEU A 107 4.91 -2.71 -5.79
N VAL A 108 3.68 -2.24 -5.87
CA VAL A 108 3.31 -0.99 -6.52
C VAL A 108 2.54 -0.13 -5.52
N THR A 109 2.60 1.19 -5.68
CA THR A 109 1.83 2.11 -4.84
C THR A 109 0.67 2.71 -5.61
N LEU A 110 -0.40 3.05 -4.89
CA LEU A 110 -1.43 3.96 -5.36
C LEU A 110 -1.38 5.17 -4.43
N SER A 111 -0.66 6.20 -4.82
CA SER A 111 -0.31 7.33 -3.97
C SER A 111 -1.11 8.57 -4.34
N PRO A 112 -1.38 9.47 -3.39
CA PRO A 112 -1.94 10.77 -3.74
C PRO A 112 -0.99 11.53 -4.69
N LEU A 113 -1.53 12.35 -5.55
CA LEU A 113 -0.75 13.13 -6.50
C LEU A 113 -0.16 14.36 -5.80
N THR A 114 0.83 14.14 -4.94
CA THR A 114 1.51 15.17 -4.16
C THR A 114 3.02 15.05 -4.30
N ASP A 115 3.71 16.17 -4.14
CA ASP A 115 5.17 16.17 -4.14
C ASP A 115 5.76 15.39 -2.97
N MET A 116 5.09 15.45 -1.83
CA MET A 116 5.55 14.74 -0.63
C MET A 116 5.57 13.24 -0.87
N ALA A 117 4.50 12.67 -1.41
CA ALA A 117 4.44 11.25 -1.71
C ALA A 117 5.49 10.86 -2.76
N ARG A 118 5.63 11.67 -3.80
CA ARG A 118 6.63 11.44 -4.84
C ARG A 118 8.04 11.41 -4.28
N LYS A 119 8.41 12.42 -3.50
CA LYS A 119 9.75 12.48 -2.90
C LYS A 119 10.00 11.30 -1.97
N PHE A 120 9.00 10.94 -1.18
CA PHE A 120 9.13 9.81 -0.26
C PHE A 120 9.44 8.52 -1.00
N HIS A 121 8.64 8.18 -2.01
CA HIS A 121 8.83 6.91 -2.73
C HIS A 121 10.11 6.89 -3.54
N LEU A 122 10.44 7.98 -4.23
CA LEU A 122 11.68 8.04 -4.99
C LEU A 122 12.91 7.97 -4.08
N SER A 123 12.86 8.61 -2.91
CA SER A 123 13.98 8.55 -1.97
C SER A 123 14.17 7.17 -1.33
N ASN A 124 13.13 6.34 -1.36
CA ASN A 124 13.20 4.95 -0.87
C ASN A 124 13.49 3.94 -1.98
N GLY A 125 13.82 4.39 -3.17
CA GLY A 125 14.27 3.52 -4.25
C GLY A 125 13.21 3.08 -5.24
N ALA A 126 12.00 3.61 -5.16
CA ALA A 126 10.95 3.29 -6.11
C ALA A 126 11.17 4.03 -7.44
N ILE A 127 10.57 3.51 -8.50
CA ILE A 127 10.53 4.17 -9.79
C ILE A 127 9.09 4.59 -10.11
N GLU A 128 8.94 5.71 -10.77
CA GLU A 128 7.63 6.17 -11.21
C GLU A 128 7.17 5.36 -12.42
N ILE A 129 5.97 4.80 -12.36
CA ILE A 129 5.41 4.01 -13.45
C ILE A 129 4.14 4.61 -14.03
N GLY A 130 3.53 5.58 -13.37
CA GLY A 130 2.35 6.23 -13.91
C GLY A 130 1.95 7.46 -13.14
N VAL A 131 1.38 8.43 -13.85
CA VAL A 131 0.74 9.60 -13.28
C VAL A 131 -0.68 9.64 -13.81
N ASN A 132 -1.65 9.68 -12.90
CA ASN A 132 -3.07 9.63 -13.24
C ASN A 132 -3.71 10.99 -12.93
N GLU A 133 -5.03 11.08 -13.05
CA GLU A 133 -5.71 12.35 -12.83
C GLU A 133 -5.55 12.86 -11.39
N THR A 134 -5.72 11.97 -10.41
CA THR A 134 -5.65 12.33 -8.98
C THR A 134 -4.67 11.50 -8.19
N THR A 135 -3.99 10.54 -8.83
CA THR A 135 -3.07 9.62 -8.16
C THR A 135 -1.79 9.45 -8.97
N GLN A 136 -0.82 8.78 -8.38
CA GLN A 136 0.39 8.36 -9.07
C GLN A 136 0.82 6.99 -8.56
N ASN A 137 1.50 6.25 -9.42
CA ASN A 137 1.96 4.89 -9.12
C ASN A 137 3.48 4.84 -9.14
N PHE A 138 4.04 4.19 -8.12
CA PHE A 138 5.47 3.90 -8.03
C PHE A 138 5.65 2.41 -7.86
N GLU A 139 6.75 1.89 -8.33
CA GLU A 139 7.05 0.47 -8.18
C GLU A 139 8.38 0.28 -7.46
N TYR A 140 8.37 -0.60 -6.46
CA TYR A 140 9.57 -1.01 -5.74
C TYR A 140 10.05 -2.32 -6.27
N LYS A 141 11.37 -2.48 -6.34
CA LYS A 141 11.98 -3.72 -6.81
C LYS A 141 11.76 -4.84 -5.78
N MET A 142 11.29 -5.98 -6.23
CA MET A 142 11.08 -7.17 -5.40
C MET A 142 12.31 -8.05 -5.31
#